data_e2444886ed5a4734da3b2f3b5ac78a4f
#
_entry.id   e2444886ed5a4734da3b2f3b5ac78a4f
#
_cell.length_a   1.000
_cell.length_b   1.000
_cell.length_c   1.000
_cell.angle_alpha   90.00
_cell.angle_beta   90.00
_cell.angle_gamma   90.00
#
_symmetry.space_group_name_H-M   'P 1'
#
loop_
_entity.id
_entity.type
_entity.pdbx_description
1 polymer ?
#
loop_
_entity_poly.entity_id
_entity_poly.type
_entity_poly.pdbx_seq_one_letter_code
_entity_poly.pdbx_strand_id
1 'polypeptide(L)' 'MKTYIVTKDADMLAPDWLAARINYTSIKFVYHLIDGAEKLKGVRIGDETAEIGDAVSFDGKRLSVERR' A
#
# COMPACT_ATOMS: atom_id res chain seq x y z
N MET A 1 -3.98 -1.42 -17.06
CA MET A 1 -3.50 -1.71 -15.69
C MET A 1 -2.92 -0.46 -15.06
N LYS A 2 -3.23 -0.22 -13.81
CA LYS A 2 -2.68 0.91 -13.06
C LYS A 2 -1.67 0.40 -12.06
N THR A 3 -0.60 1.15 -11.87
CA THR A 3 0.49 0.77 -10.95
C THR A 3 0.90 1.95 -10.10
N TYR A 4 1.17 1.68 -8.83
CA TYR A 4 1.63 2.68 -7.88
C TYR A 4 2.83 2.13 -7.11
N ILE A 5 3.91 2.90 -7.06
CA ILE A 5 5.09 2.55 -6.28
C ILE A 5 4.89 3.09 -4.87
N VAL A 6 4.98 2.22 -3.87
CA VAL A 6 4.76 2.59 -2.48
C VAL A 6 5.91 3.48 -2.01
N THR A 7 5.56 4.64 -1.43
CA THR A 7 6.53 5.57 -0.86
C THR A 7 6.27 5.73 0.63
N LYS A 8 7.17 6.42 1.32
CA LYS A 8 7.01 6.68 2.75
C LYS A 8 5.78 7.52 3.09
N ASP A 9 5.22 8.21 2.09
CA ASP A 9 4.03 9.05 2.25
C ASP A 9 2.80 8.45 1.55
N ALA A 10 2.79 7.15 1.31
CA ALA A 10 1.70 6.49 0.60
C ALA A 10 0.34 6.69 1.27
N ASP A 11 0.30 6.84 2.59
CA ASP A 11 -0.93 7.08 3.32
C ASP A 11 -1.55 8.44 2.97
N MET A 12 -0.77 9.37 2.41
CA MET A 12 -1.25 10.69 2.01
C MET A 12 -1.30 10.85 0.50
N LEU A 13 -0.47 10.11 -0.23
CA LEU A 13 -0.28 10.30 -1.66
C LEU A 13 -0.80 9.14 -2.53
N ALA A 14 -1.44 8.16 -1.92
CA ALA A 14 -1.97 7.02 -2.67
C ALA A 14 -2.99 7.50 -3.70
N PRO A 15 -2.99 6.92 -4.91
CA PRO A 15 -3.97 7.29 -5.94
C PRO A 15 -5.38 6.89 -5.50
N ASP A 16 -6.38 7.54 -6.10
CA ASP A 16 -7.78 7.34 -5.73
C ASP A 16 -8.21 5.89 -5.80
N TRP A 17 -7.77 5.16 -6.81
CA TRP A 17 -8.17 3.76 -6.98
C TRP A 17 -7.62 2.85 -5.87
N LEU A 18 -6.53 3.26 -5.23
CA LEU A 18 -5.99 2.54 -4.08
C LEU A 18 -6.63 3.05 -2.78
N ALA A 19 -6.68 4.37 -2.61
CA ALA A 19 -7.23 4.99 -1.41
C ALA A 19 -8.70 4.59 -1.18
N ALA A 20 -9.48 4.49 -2.23
CA ALA A 20 -10.90 4.13 -2.14
C ALA A 20 -11.09 2.69 -1.65
N ARG A 21 -10.08 1.85 -1.73
CA ARG A 21 -10.17 0.44 -1.31
C ARG A 21 -9.62 0.19 0.09
N ILE A 22 -8.99 1.20 0.69
CA ILE A 22 -8.54 1.11 2.07
C ILE A 22 -9.77 1.02 2.97
N ASN A 23 -9.75 0.13 3.94
CA ASN A 23 -10.84 -0.08 4.91
C ASN A 23 -12.07 -0.81 4.38
N TYR A 24 -12.11 -1.18 3.09
CA TYR A 24 -13.24 -1.92 2.55
C TYR A 24 -13.04 -3.43 2.61
N THR A 25 -11.82 -3.86 2.58
CA THR A 25 -11.48 -5.28 2.59
C THR A 25 -10.23 -5.49 3.44
N SER A 26 -9.39 -6.44 3.04
CA SER A 26 -8.13 -6.73 3.72
C SER A 26 -7.00 -5.77 3.34
N ILE A 27 -7.33 -4.56 2.90
CA ILE A 27 -6.35 -3.59 2.44
C ILE A 27 -6.19 -2.50 3.49
N LYS A 28 -4.97 -2.30 3.96
CA LYS A 28 -4.68 -1.26 4.94
C LYS A 28 -3.22 -0.87 4.94
N PHE A 29 -2.94 0.33 5.46
CA PHE A 29 -1.57 0.77 5.66
C PHE A 29 -0.99 0.10 6.90
N VAL A 30 0.28 -0.26 6.81
CA VAL A 30 1.01 -0.91 7.90
C VAL A 30 2.08 0.06 8.40
N TYR A 31 2.17 0.21 9.71
CA TYR A 31 3.12 1.12 10.35
C TYR A 31 4.06 0.36 11.26
N HIS A 32 5.21 0.96 11.53
CA HIS A 32 6.15 0.43 12.51
C HIS A 32 6.76 1.59 13.31
N LEU A 33 7.30 1.27 14.49
CA LEU A 33 7.92 2.27 15.33
C LEU A 33 9.43 2.32 15.06
N ILE A 34 9.93 3.52 14.80
CA ILE A 34 11.36 3.78 14.64
C ILE A 34 11.69 4.99 15.50
N ASP A 35 12.57 4.80 16.46
CA ASP A 35 12.99 5.84 17.40
C ASP A 35 11.79 6.53 18.09
N GLY A 36 10.78 5.73 18.43
CA GLY A 36 9.59 6.25 19.11
C GLY A 36 8.58 6.92 18.19
N ALA A 37 8.84 7.00 16.89
CA ALA A 37 7.92 7.61 15.93
C ALA A 37 7.29 6.54 15.04
N GLU A 38 6.01 6.69 14.75
CA GLU A 38 5.29 5.80 13.86
C GLU A 38 5.61 6.15 12.42
N LYS A 39 6.12 5.18 11.67
CA LYS A 39 6.48 5.35 10.27
C LYS A 39 5.75 4.34 9.40
N LEU A 40 5.38 4.73 8.20
CA LEU A 40 4.73 3.83 7.27
C LEU A 40 5.71 2.74 6.82
N LYS A 41 5.28 1.50 6.93
CA LYS A 41 6.08 0.35 6.47
C LYS A 41 5.67 -0.08 5.07
N GLY A 42 4.38 -0.01 4.77
CA GLY A 42 3.87 -0.42 3.47
C GLY A 42 2.36 -0.52 3.46
N VAL A 43 1.86 -1.18 2.42
CA VAL A 43 0.43 -1.41 2.22
C VAL A 43 0.17 -2.91 2.24
N ARG A 44 -0.70 -3.37 3.12
CA ARG A 44 -1.06 -4.77 3.19
C ARG A 44 -2.29 -5.04 2.34
N ILE A 45 -2.19 -6.04 1.48
CA ILE A 45 -3.28 -6.48 0.61
C ILE A 45 -3.46 -7.98 0.84
N GLY A 46 -4.53 -8.33 1.55
CA GLY A 46 -4.73 -9.71 1.95
C GLY A 46 -3.63 -10.15 2.92
N ASP A 47 -2.88 -11.17 2.54
CA ASP A 47 -1.76 -11.69 3.32
C ASP A 47 -0.39 -11.30 2.75
N GLU A 48 -0.38 -10.37 1.77
CA GLU A 48 0.86 -9.84 1.22
C GLU A 48 1.02 -8.38 1.62
N THR A 49 2.27 -7.95 1.80
CA THR A 49 2.59 -6.55 2.11
C THR A 49 3.51 -6.00 1.05
N ALA A 50 3.08 -4.90 0.42
CA ALA A 50 3.93 -4.12 -0.47
C ALA A 50 4.71 -3.15 0.39
N GLU A 51 6.00 -3.36 0.52
CA GLU A 51 6.87 -2.48 1.30
C GLU A 51 7.25 -1.25 0.47
N ILE A 52 7.85 -0.25 1.12
CA ILE A 52 8.31 0.94 0.42
C ILE A 52 9.27 0.52 -0.69
N GLY A 53 8.98 0.95 -1.92
CA GLY A 53 9.75 0.55 -3.11
C GLY A 53 9.07 -0.53 -3.94
N ASP A 54 8.17 -1.29 -3.34
CA ASP A 54 7.38 -2.28 -4.08
C ASP A 54 6.24 -1.61 -4.83
N ALA A 55 5.63 -2.33 -5.75
CA ALA A 55 4.52 -1.80 -6.54
C ALA A 55 3.20 -2.46 -6.16
N VAL A 56 2.13 -1.69 -6.24
CA VAL A 56 0.76 -2.19 -6.15
C VAL A 56 0.12 -1.98 -7.51
N SER A 57 -0.44 -3.03 -8.07
CA SER A 57 -1.07 -2.98 -9.39
C SER A 57 -2.57 -3.26 -9.29
N PHE A 58 -3.34 -2.61 -10.16
CA PHE A 58 -4.78 -2.74 -10.20
C PHE A 58 -5.21 -3.04 -11.65
N ASP A 59 -5.86 -4.16 -11.84
CA ASP A 59 -6.31 -4.60 -13.18
C ASP A 59 -7.76 -4.21 -13.49
N GLY A 60 -8.39 -3.45 -12.61
CA GLY A 60 -9.80 -3.08 -12.72
C GLY A 60 -10.71 -3.88 -11.80
N LYS A 61 -10.22 -4.98 -11.26
CA LYS A 61 -10.99 -5.86 -10.37
C LYS A 61 -10.28 -6.16 -9.07
N ARG A 62 -8.98 -6.43 -9.11
CA ARG A 62 -8.23 -6.77 -7.91
C ARG A 62 -6.88 -6.08 -7.87
N LEU A 63 -6.41 -5.92 -6.65
CA LEU A 63 -5.09 -5.38 -6.39
C LEU A 63 -4.10 -6.53 -6.21
N SER A 64 -2.87 -6.30 -6.62
CA SER A 64 -1.79 -7.27 -6.42
C SER A 64 -0.51 -6.55 -6.04
N VAL A 65 0.39 -7.28 -5.40
CA VAL A 65 1.69 -6.74 -4.98
C VAL A 65 2.76 -7.25 -5.94
N GLU A 66 3.58 -6.31 -6.43
CA GLU A 66 4.74 -6.65 -7.23
C GLU A 66 5.98 -6.19 -6.49
N ARG A 67 6.84 -7.12 -6.15
CA ARG A 67 8.08 -6.80 -5.45
C ARG A 67 9.15 -6.37 -6.43
N ARG A 68 9.85 -5.34 -6.07
CA ARG A 68 10.88 -4.77 -6.92
C ARG A 68 12.27 -4.82 -6.29
#